data_315687e6f50af3648bcc623e005600d6
#
_entry.id   315687e6f50af3648bcc623e005600d6
#
_cell.length_a   1.000
_cell.length_b   1.000
_cell.length_c   1.000
_cell.angle_alpha   90.00
_cell.angle_beta   90.00
_cell.angle_gamma   90.00
#
_symmetry.space_group_name_H-M   'P 1'
#
loop_
_entity.id
_entity.type
_entity.pdbx_description
1 polymer ?
#
loop_
_entity_poly.entity_id
_entity_poly.type
_entity_poly.pdbx_seq_one_letter_code
_entity_poly.pdbx_strand_id
1 'polypeptide(L)'
;MPVPPGAVGGRGSEAEVRVNPDGSVEVRCGTQDLGTGTKTLIAIVAAEVFGLEPAAISVRIGDTTFPQSGGSGGSTTAASVAPAVFDACQNALAELASASKISDPTGSNWRAATARLRVNPVVARGRWKEGLSSRGVGGVQMAEVEVDTETGFVRVKRIVCVQDCGLVVNRLASISQINGGIIMGIGFALYEERILDNQTGVVLNPNFETYKLPGAADVPEIDVILQDMPERGVIGIGEPVTIPTAAAIANAVSNAIGKRVTRLPITPPEILGLLGKLPGIRSTDKSGTS
;
A
#
# COMPACT_ATOMS: atom_id res chain seq x y z
N MET A 1 -22.04 -13.12 -0.01
CA MET A 1 -22.98 -12.01 0.18
C MET A 1 -22.37 -10.77 -0.47
N PRO A 2 -23.10 -10.03 -1.30
CA PRO A 2 -22.59 -8.76 -1.81
C PRO A 2 -22.45 -7.79 -0.63
N VAL A 3 -21.28 -7.18 -0.52
CA VAL A 3 -21.01 -6.11 0.47
C VAL A 3 -21.87 -4.90 0.07
N PRO A 4 -22.68 -4.33 0.95
CA PRO A 4 -23.54 -3.22 0.61
C PRO A 4 -22.74 -2.02 0.06
N PRO A 5 -23.32 -1.23 -0.87
CA PRO A 5 -22.70 0.01 -1.34
C PRO A 5 -22.46 0.94 -0.14
N GLY A 6 -21.24 1.39 0.06
CA GLY A 6 -20.86 2.27 1.18
C GLY A 6 -19.94 1.66 2.23
N ALA A 7 -19.74 0.35 2.25
CA ALA A 7 -18.75 -0.29 3.12
C ALA A 7 -17.41 -0.41 2.37
N VAL A 8 -16.58 0.62 2.40
CA VAL A 8 -15.14 0.45 2.18
C VAL A 8 -14.61 -0.20 3.44
N GLY A 9 -14.35 -1.48 3.42
CA GLY A 9 -13.82 -2.31 4.49
C GLY A 9 -13.96 -1.74 5.92
N GLY A 10 -15.08 -2.01 6.59
CA GLY A 10 -15.33 -1.50 7.93
C GLY A 10 -16.02 -0.13 7.96
N ARG A 11 -16.43 0.30 9.14
CA ARG A 11 -17.05 1.60 9.39
C ARG A 11 -16.13 2.73 8.88
N GLY A 12 -16.69 3.71 8.17
CA GLY A 12 -15.93 4.86 7.68
C GLY A 12 -15.17 5.55 8.80
N SER A 13 -13.96 6.04 8.50
CA SER A 13 -13.16 6.76 9.49
C SER A 13 -13.78 8.12 9.80
N GLU A 14 -13.51 8.60 11.03
CA GLU A 14 -13.73 9.97 11.48
C GLU A 14 -12.40 10.61 11.85
N ALA A 15 -12.32 11.92 11.76
CA ALA A 15 -11.16 12.70 12.19
C ALA A 15 -11.61 13.96 12.93
N GLU A 16 -10.75 14.47 13.79
CA GLU A 16 -10.90 15.74 14.47
C GLU A 16 -9.71 16.64 14.15
N VAL A 17 -9.98 17.88 13.82
CA VAL A 17 -8.97 18.90 13.57
C VAL A 17 -9.12 20.00 14.60
N ARG A 18 -8.01 20.39 15.18
CA ARG A 18 -7.91 21.51 16.10
C ARG A 18 -6.98 22.58 15.54
N VAL A 19 -7.49 23.76 15.33
CA VAL A 19 -6.73 24.96 14.90
C VAL A 19 -6.61 25.89 16.09
N ASN A 20 -5.39 26.15 16.55
CA ASN A 20 -5.13 26.99 17.71
C ASN A 20 -4.89 28.46 17.31
N PRO A 21 -5.07 29.41 18.27
CA PRO A 21 -4.85 30.85 18.04
C PRO A 21 -3.41 31.19 17.63
N ASP A 22 -2.42 30.38 18.00
CA ASP A 22 -1.01 30.53 17.61
C ASP A 22 -0.71 30.05 16.19
N GLY A 23 -1.71 29.52 15.51
CA GLY A 23 -1.62 28.98 14.16
C GLY A 23 -1.20 27.51 14.08
N SER A 24 -0.96 26.86 15.21
CA SER A 24 -0.68 25.41 15.23
C SER A 24 -1.93 24.59 14.91
N VAL A 25 -1.72 23.48 14.22
CA VAL A 25 -2.79 22.53 13.81
C VAL A 25 -2.50 21.16 14.39
N GLU A 26 -3.51 20.56 15.02
CA GLU A 26 -3.47 19.16 15.43
C GLU A 26 -4.60 18.38 14.77
N VAL A 27 -4.26 17.23 14.20
CA VAL A 27 -5.21 16.27 13.61
C VAL A 27 -5.21 15.00 14.45
N ARG A 28 -6.39 14.53 14.85
CA ARG A 28 -6.60 13.31 15.64
C ARG A 28 -7.46 12.31 14.89
N CYS A 29 -7.03 11.05 14.89
CA CYS A 29 -7.79 9.94 14.29
C CYS A 29 -7.43 8.63 15.01
N GLY A 30 -8.39 7.77 15.26
CA GLY A 30 -8.18 6.47 15.93
C GLY A 30 -7.49 5.39 15.08
N THR A 31 -7.03 5.74 13.87
CA THR A 31 -6.33 4.83 12.97
C THR A 31 -4.96 4.42 13.48
N GLN A 32 -4.40 3.34 12.93
CA GLN A 32 -3.04 2.86 13.20
C GLN A 32 -2.09 3.24 12.06
N ASP A 33 -0.80 3.32 12.36
CA ASP A 33 0.28 3.34 11.37
C ASP A 33 1.09 2.06 11.52
N LEU A 34 1.02 1.21 10.50
CA LEU A 34 1.75 -0.05 10.43
C LEU A 34 3.16 0.10 9.81
N GLY A 35 3.66 1.33 9.70
CA GLY A 35 4.87 1.66 8.96
C GLY A 35 4.60 2.08 7.51
N THR A 36 3.32 2.19 7.11
CA THR A 36 2.90 2.59 5.76
C THR A 36 2.79 4.10 5.57
N GLY A 37 3.11 4.90 6.60
CA GLY A 37 3.16 6.36 6.52
C GLY A 37 1.80 7.03 6.68
N THR A 38 0.89 6.46 7.47
CA THR A 38 -0.45 7.02 7.73
C THR A 38 -0.37 8.41 8.34
N LYS A 39 0.57 8.67 9.26
CA LYS A 39 0.81 10.01 9.82
C LYS A 39 1.17 11.02 8.75
N THR A 40 2.06 10.65 7.83
CA THR A 40 2.47 11.50 6.72
C THR A 40 1.31 11.77 5.76
N LEU A 41 0.50 10.75 5.45
CA LEU A 41 -0.71 10.91 4.65
C LEU A 41 -1.64 11.97 5.25
N ILE A 42 -1.94 11.86 6.55
CA ILE A 42 -2.81 12.80 7.27
C ILE A 42 -2.22 14.21 7.23
N ALA A 43 -0.92 14.35 7.47
CA ALA A 43 -0.25 15.65 7.45
C ALA A 43 -0.32 16.31 6.06
N ILE A 44 -0.10 15.55 4.98
CA ILE A 44 -0.18 16.06 3.60
C ILE A 44 -1.60 16.55 3.29
N VAL A 45 -2.63 15.75 3.59
CA VAL A 45 -4.03 16.13 3.33
C VAL A 45 -4.42 17.41 4.09
N ALA A 46 -4.04 17.51 5.36
CA ALA A 46 -4.35 18.70 6.15
C ALA A 46 -3.57 19.93 5.68
N ALA A 47 -2.29 19.76 5.36
CA ALA A 47 -1.42 20.83 4.87
C ALA A 47 -1.95 21.42 3.55
N GLU A 48 -2.37 20.57 2.63
CA GLU A 48 -2.95 20.98 1.34
C GLU A 48 -4.21 21.85 1.54
N VAL A 49 -5.12 21.43 2.43
CA VAL A 49 -6.35 22.18 2.70
C VAL A 49 -6.08 23.53 3.32
N PHE A 50 -5.11 23.64 4.23
CA PHE A 50 -4.80 24.89 4.95
C PHE A 50 -3.78 25.78 4.24
N GLY A 51 -3.15 25.30 3.15
CA GLY A 51 -2.06 25.99 2.47
C GLY A 51 -0.81 26.10 3.35
N LEU A 52 -0.49 25.04 4.10
CA LEU A 52 0.64 24.95 5.03
C LEU A 52 1.63 23.86 4.58
N GLU A 53 2.83 23.88 5.16
CA GLU A 53 3.77 22.78 5.00
C GLU A 53 3.35 21.56 5.86
N PRO A 54 3.52 20.31 5.38
CA PRO A 54 3.17 19.12 6.17
C PRO A 54 3.84 19.07 7.55
N ALA A 55 5.04 19.61 7.69
CA ALA A 55 5.77 19.69 8.95
C ALA A 55 5.09 20.60 10.00
N ALA A 56 4.19 21.49 9.59
CA ALA A 56 3.42 22.33 10.49
C ALA A 56 2.21 21.62 11.10
N ILE A 57 1.88 20.43 10.64
CA ILE A 57 0.72 19.65 11.09
C ILE A 57 1.14 18.62 12.14
N SER A 58 0.62 18.77 13.35
CA SER A 58 0.76 17.74 14.40
C SER A 58 -0.27 16.63 14.20
N VAL A 59 0.18 15.40 14.06
CA VAL A 59 -0.70 14.24 13.83
C VAL A 59 -0.64 13.29 15.01
N ARG A 60 -1.80 13.02 15.60
CA ARG A 60 -1.98 12.07 16.71
C ARG A 60 -2.94 10.96 16.29
N ILE A 61 -2.45 9.74 16.32
CA ILE A 61 -3.20 8.53 15.96
C ILE A 61 -2.92 7.40 16.95
N GLY A 62 -3.74 6.35 16.87
CA GLY A 62 -3.53 5.12 17.64
C GLY A 62 -3.97 5.19 19.10
N ASP A 63 -4.85 6.12 19.43
CA ASP A 63 -5.46 6.26 20.77
C ASP A 63 -6.96 5.97 20.66
N THR A 64 -7.49 5.15 21.55
CA THR A 64 -8.92 4.76 21.58
C THR A 64 -9.86 5.89 22.00
N THR A 65 -9.34 6.98 22.54
CA THR A 65 -10.11 8.20 22.87
C THR A 65 -10.31 9.12 21.67
N PHE A 66 -9.58 8.89 20.57
CA PHE A 66 -9.71 9.67 19.33
C PHE A 66 -10.92 9.24 18.51
N PRO A 67 -11.36 10.07 17.53
CA PRO A 67 -12.45 9.71 16.64
C PRO A 67 -12.25 8.35 16.00
N GLN A 68 -13.33 7.59 15.89
CA GLN A 68 -13.30 6.20 15.45
C GLN A 68 -12.75 6.07 14.03
N SER A 69 -11.91 5.04 13.82
CA SER A 69 -11.44 4.64 12.49
C SER A 69 -11.59 3.14 12.30
N GLY A 70 -11.66 2.70 11.06
CA GLY A 70 -11.51 1.29 10.72
C GLY A 70 -10.11 0.77 11.03
N GLY A 71 -9.97 -0.54 11.18
CA GLY A 71 -8.66 -1.19 11.32
C GLY A 71 -7.82 -1.05 10.06
N SER A 72 -6.49 -1.06 10.22
CA SER A 72 -5.54 -1.05 9.09
C SER A 72 -5.36 -2.47 8.55
N GLY A 73 -6.10 -2.83 7.51
CA GLY A 73 -6.06 -4.12 6.82
C GLY A 73 -6.87 -4.04 5.53
N GLY A 74 -6.63 -4.97 4.58
CA GLY A 74 -7.32 -4.99 3.30
C GLY A 74 -7.09 -3.74 2.44
N SER A 75 -5.98 -3.03 2.66
CA SER A 75 -5.58 -1.81 1.93
C SER A 75 -6.60 -0.66 2.04
N THR A 76 -7.34 -0.57 3.14
CA THR A 76 -8.47 0.36 3.29
C THR A 76 -8.12 1.67 3.99
N THR A 77 -6.98 1.75 4.69
CA THR A 77 -6.65 2.88 5.57
C THR A 77 -6.61 4.21 4.83
N ALA A 78 -5.85 4.32 3.74
CA ALA A 78 -5.73 5.56 2.99
C ALA A 78 -7.10 6.02 2.44
N ALA A 79 -7.86 5.10 1.83
CA ALA A 79 -9.17 5.38 1.23
C ALA A 79 -10.26 5.73 2.25
N SER A 80 -10.07 5.38 3.52
CA SER A 80 -11.00 5.70 4.61
C SER A 80 -10.59 6.95 5.39
N VAL A 81 -9.31 7.11 5.68
CA VAL A 81 -8.80 8.17 6.55
C VAL A 81 -8.62 9.50 5.79
N ALA A 82 -8.07 9.48 4.58
CA ALA A 82 -7.83 10.70 3.81
C ALA A 82 -9.12 11.51 3.57
N PRO A 83 -10.26 10.91 3.13
CA PRO A 83 -11.52 11.62 3.02
C PRO A 83 -12.04 12.20 4.34
N ALA A 84 -11.89 11.47 5.45
CA ALA A 84 -12.34 11.93 6.76
C ALA A 84 -11.53 13.13 7.26
N VAL A 85 -10.21 13.10 7.05
CA VAL A 85 -9.32 14.22 7.39
C VAL A 85 -9.61 15.43 6.51
N PHE A 86 -9.79 15.21 5.19
CA PHE A 86 -10.16 16.28 4.27
C PHE A 86 -11.45 16.97 4.70
N ASP A 87 -12.50 16.21 5.04
CA ASP A 87 -13.77 16.74 5.51
C ASP A 87 -13.62 17.52 6.84
N ALA A 88 -12.85 16.99 7.79
CA ALA A 88 -12.58 17.68 9.05
C ALA A 88 -11.84 19.01 8.83
N CYS A 89 -10.85 19.02 7.93
CA CYS A 89 -10.11 20.23 7.59
C CYS A 89 -10.99 21.28 6.91
N GLN A 90 -11.86 20.87 5.97
CA GLN A 90 -12.81 21.78 5.32
C GLN A 90 -13.79 22.39 6.32
N ASN A 91 -14.31 21.59 7.26
CA ASN A 91 -15.17 22.08 8.32
C ASN A 91 -14.43 23.06 9.24
N ALA A 92 -13.18 22.74 9.62
CA ALA A 92 -12.35 23.66 10.42
C ALA A 92 -12.06 24.97 9.69
N LEU A 93 -11.82 24.90 8.38
CA LEU A 93 -11.56 26.09 7.55
C LEU A 93 -12.79 26.99 7.47
N ALA A 94 -13.98 26.42 7.30
CA ALA A 94 -15.24 27.16 7.27
C ALA A 94 -15.51 27.86 8.63
N GLU A 95 -15.28 27.17 9.74
CA GLU A 95 -15.41 27.75 11.07
C GLU A 95 -14.37 28.85 11.31
N LEU A 96 -13.11 28.67 10.90
CA LEU A 96 -12.06 29.67 10.99
C LEU A 96 -12.41 30.92 10.17
N ALA A 97 -12.91 30.76 8.94
CA ALA A 97 -13.34 31.86 8.10
C ALA A 97 -14.46 32.68 8.77
N SER A 98 -15.45 32.00 9.35
CA SER A 98 -16.55 32.61 10.07
C SER A 98 -16.07 33.36 11.31
N ALA A 99 -15.22 32.75 12.14
CA ALA A 99 -14.73 33.33 13.39
C ALA A 99 -13.77 34.50 13.15
N SER A 100 -12.89 34.40 12.17
CA SER A 100 -11.89 35.40 11.84
C SER A 100 -12.43 36.54 10.97
N LYS A 101 -13.56 36.36 10.29
CA LYS A 101 -14.08 37.28 9.26
C LYS A 101 -13.10 37.48 8.10
N ILE A 102 -12.31 36.47 7.80
CA ILE A 102 -11.42 36.40 6.62
C ILE A 102 -11.99 35.31 5.71
N SER A 103 -12.39 35.67 4.50
CA SER A 103 -13.09 34.77 3.57
C SER A 103 -12.24 33.58 3.10
N ASP A 104 -10.94 33.81 2.94
CA ASP A 104 -9.96 32.78 2.62
C ASP A 104 -8.83 32.81 3.67
N PRO A 105 -8.97 32.01 4.77
CA PRO A 105 -7.99 31.98 5.84
C PRO A 105 -6.84 31.00 5.59
N THR A 106 -6.46 30.72 4.33
CA THR A 106 -5.38 29.80 3.98
C THR A 106 -4.04 30.49 3.70
N GLY A 107 -2.96 29.74 3.67
CA GLY A 107 -1.64 30.17 3.22
C GLY A 107 -1.17 31.46 3.90
N SER A 108 -0.97 32.52 3.15
CA SER A 108 -0.48 33.81 3.67
C SER A 108 -1.41 34.47 4.69
N ASN A 109 -2.71 34.17 4.65
CA ASN A 109 -3.70 34.73 5.56
C ASN A 109 -3.83 33.91 6.86
N TRP A 110 -3.22 32.73 6.93
CA TRP A 110 -3.36 31.78 8.05
C TRP A 110 -3.09 32.40 9.42
N ARG A 111 -1.92 33.04 9.57
CA ARG A 111 -1.54 33.69 10.85
C ARG A 111 -2.49 34.81 11.27
N ALA A 112 -2.93 35.62 10.30
CA ALA A 112 -3.88 36.69 10.57
C ALA A 112 -5.25 36.14 10.97
N ALA A 113 -5.69 35.05 10.37
CA ALA A 113 -6.96 34.42 10.69
C ALA A 113 -6.94 33.77 12.08
N THR A 114 -5.93 32.96 12.36
CA THR A 114 -5.81 32.23 13.63
C THR A 114 -5.61 33.15 14.81
N ALA A 115 -4.85 34.25 14.67
CA ALA A 115 -4.69 35.27 15.73
C ALA A 115 -6.02 35.92 16.14
N ARG A 116 -7.02 35.94 15.26
CA ARG A 116 -8.37 36.49 15.60
C ARG A 116 -9.20 35.56 16.49
N LEU A 117 -8.81 34.29 16.63
CA LEU A 117 -9.45 33.32 17.53
C LEU A 117 -9.23 33.70 19.04
N ARG A 118 -8.24 34.55 19.33
CA ARG A 118 -7.87 34.99 20.69
C ARG A 118 -7.45 33.80 21.58
N VAL A 119 -8.41 33.17 22.30
CA VAL A 119 -8.14 32.10 23.27
C VAL A 119 -8.85 30.77 22.92
N ASN A 120 -9.87 30.82 22.08
CA ASN A 120 -10.67 29.63 21.75
C ASN A 120 -10.21 29.02 20.43
N PRO A 121 -9.72 27.76 20.44
CA PRO A 121 -9.39 27.08 19.21
C PRO A 121 -10.66 26.76 18.41
N VAL A 122 -10.54 26.63 17.10
CA VAL A 122 -11.53 25.94 16.28
C VAL A 122 -11.31 24.44 16.45
N VAL A 123 -12.38 23.69 16.73
CA VAL A 123 -12.35 22.23 16.80
C VAL A 123 -13.46 21.69 15.94
N ALA A 124 -13.11 21.07 14.83
CA ALA A 124 -14.05 20.53 13.87
C ALA A 124 -13.86 19.03 13.67
N ARG A 125 -14.96 18.33 13.38
CA ARG A 125 -14.96 16.91 13.04
C ARG A 125 -15.34 16.71 11.59
N GLY A 126 -14.81 15.66 11.02
CA GLY A 126 -15.15 15.19 9.70
C GLY A 126 -15.26 13.67 9.68
N ARG A 127 -15.88 13.18 8.62
CA ARG A 127 -16.11 11.75 8.40
C ARG A 127 -15.88 11.40 6.94
N TRP A 128 -15.68 10.13 6.70
CA TRP A 128 -15.62 9.63 5.34
C TRP A 128 -16.86 10.05 4.53
N LYS A 129 -16.64 10.51 3.31
CA LYS A 129 -17.68 10.87 2.35
C LYS A 129 -17.49 10.14 1.03
N GLU A 130 -18.61 9.79 0.41
CA GLU A 130 -18.63 9.22 -0.92
C GLU A 130 -18.04 10.21 -1.95
N GLY A 131 -17.39 9.68 -2.99
CA GLY A 131 -16.78 10.46 -4.08
C GLY A 131 -15.32 10.88 -3.86
N LEU A 132 -14.80 10.79 -2.63
CA LEU A 132 -13.40 11.14 -2.32
C LEU A 132 -12.47 9.91 -2.33
N SER A 133 -13.01 8.73 -2.48
CA SER A 133 -12.25 7.47 -2.64
C SER A 133 -13.04 6.47 -3.46
N SER A 134 -12.33 5.53 -4.10
CA SER A 134 -12.94 4.48 -4.92
C SER A 134 -12.46 3.10 -4.51
N ARG A 135 -13.16 2.09 -5.00
CA ARG A 135 -12.78 0.68 -4.94
C ARG A 135 -12.23 0.22 -6.28
N GLY A 136 -11.60 -0.94 -6.24
CA GLY A 136 -11.02 -1.54 -7.42
C GLY A 136 -9.69 -0.90 -7.78
N VAL A 137 -8.63 -1.55 -7.37
CA VAL A 137 -7.25 -1.20 -7.70
C VAL A 137 -6.82 -2.01 -8.90
N GLY A 138 -6.14 -1.38 -9.85
CA GLY A 138 -5.55 -2.01 -11.02
C GLY A 138 -4.03 -1.95 -10.96
N GLY A 139 -3.37 -3.00 -11.47
CA GLY A 139 -1.92 -3.01 -11.59
C GLY A 139 -1.47 -4.11 -12.52
N VAL A 140 -0.35 -3.88 -13.19
CA VAL A 140 0.29 -4.87 -14.05
C VAL A 140 1.79 -4.85 -13.79
N GLN A 141 2.41 -6.03 -13.82
CA GLN A 141 3.86 -6.15 -13.70
C GLN A 141 4.41 -7.02 -14.82
N MET A 142 5.59 -6.65 -15.29
CA MET A 142 6.39 -7.40 -16.25
C MET A 142 7.75 -7.67 -15.63
N ALA A 143 8.23 -8.92 -15.75
CA ALA A 143 9.53 -9.32 -15.23
C ALA A 143 10.47 -9.71 -16.36
N GLU A 144 11.74 -9.31 -16.22
CA GLU A 144 12.88 -9.80 -16.99
C GLU A 144 13.69 -10.73 -16.10
N VAL A 145 13.96 -11.94 -16.58
CA VAL A 145 14.69 -12.97 -15.82
C VAL A 145 15.85 -13.55 -16.64
N GLU A 146 16.83 -14.01 -15.92
CA GLU A 146 17.91 -14.86 -16.42
C GLU A 146 17.82 -16.21 -15.74
N VAL A 147 17.87 -17.29 -16.52
CA VAL A 147 17.80 -18.67 -16.02
C VAL A 147 19.09 -19.41 -16.40
N ASP A 148 19.83 -19.81 -15.39
CA ASP A 148 20.96 -20.72 -15.61
C ASP A 148 20.43 -22.16 -15.79
N THR A 149 20.51 -22.66 -16.99
CA THR A 149 19.98 -23.99 -17.34
C THR A 149 20.84 -25.13 -16.82
N GLU A 150 22.07 -24.88 -16.35
CA GLU A 150 22.94 -25.93 -15.79
C GLU A 150 22.73 -26.08 -14.28
N THR A 151 22.46 -25.00 -13.58
CA THR A 151 22.23 -25.01 -12.13
C THR A 151 20.75 -24.92 -11.76
N GLY A 152 19.88 -24.47 -12.67
CA GLY A 152 18.48 -24.19 -12.41
C GLY A 152 18.24 -22.89 -11.66
N PHE A 153 19.27 -22.06 -11.45
CA PHE A 153 19.14 -20.79 -10.71
C PHE A 153 18.43 -19.75 -11.57
N VAL A 154 17.46 -19.06 -10.96
CA VAL A 154 16.70 -17.96 -11.57
C VAL A 154 17.10 -16.65 -10.93
N ARG A 155 17.48 -15.68 -11.74
CA ARG A 155 17.73 -14.30 -11.33
C ARG A 155 16.71 -13.37 -11.96
N VAL A 156 15.99 -12.62 -11.14
CA VAL A 156 15.18 -11.50 -11.63
C VAL A 156 16.09 -10.31 -11.88
N LYS A 157 16.09 -9.79 -13.11
CA LYS A 157 16.96 -8.68 -13.54
C LYS A 157 16.25 -7.35 -13.38
N ARG A 158 14.97 -7.32 -13.77
CA ARG A 158 14.18 -6.09 -13.77
C ARG A 158 12.70 -6.41 -13.62
N ILE A 159 11.98 -5.53 -12.92
CA ILE A 159 10.51 -5.54 -12.88
C ILE A 159 10.01 -4.15 -13.23
N VAL A 160 9.11 -4.06 -14.19
CA VAL A 160 8.35 -2.86 -14.50
C VAL A 160 6.95 -3.02 -13.93
N CYS A 161 6.53 -2.07 -13.11
CA CYS A 161 5.22 -2.07 -12.46
C CYS A 161 4.44 -0.80 -12.85
N VAL A 162 3.26 -0.97 -13.42
CA VAL A 162 2.27 0.11 -13.56
C VAL A 162 1.19 -0.11 -12.52
N GLN A 163 0.98 0.88 -11.65
CA GLN A 163 0.05 0.76 -10.51
C GLN A 163 -0.92 1.94 -10.46
N ASP A 164 -2.21 1.64 -10.48
CA ASP A 164 -3.27 2.58 -10.16
C ASP A 164 -3.43 2.68 -8.63
N CYS A 165 -3.41 3.89 -8.11
CA CYS A 165 -3.73 4.21 -6.72
C CYS A 165 -4.74 5.38 -6.61
N GLY A 166 -5.45 5.68 -7.71
CA GLY A 166 -6.31 6.84 -7.79
C GLY A 166 -5.50 8.14 -7.68
N LEU A 167 -5.95 9.05 -6.81
CA LEU A 167 -5.20 10.26 -6.47
C LEU A 167 -3.90 9.89 -5.72
N VAL A 168 -2.76 10.26 -6.27
CA VAL A 168 -1.44 10.04 -5.66
C VAL A 168 -1.19 11.09 -4.57
N VAL A 169 -1.58 10.81 -3.33
CA VAL A 169 -1.40 11.73 -2.20
C VAL A 169 0.07 11.84 -1.77
N ASN A 170 0.77 10.70 -1.71
CA ASN A 170 2.19 10.65 -1.34
C ASN A 170 2.95 9.74 -2.32
N ARG A 171 3.58 10.36 -3.32
CA ARG A 171 4.30 9.64 -4.37
C ARG A 171 5.44 8.77 -3.82
N LEU A 172 6.22 9.29 -2.88
CA LEU A 172 7.36 8.57 -2.31
C LEU A 172 6.90 7.32 -1.54
N ALA A 173 5.89 7.47 -0.69
CA ALA A 173 5.33 6.34 0.06
C ALA A 173 4.69 5.29 -0.86
N SER A 174 4.01 5.74 -1.93
CA SER A 174 3.41 4.83 -2.92
C SER A 174 4.47 4.00 -3.64
N ILE A 175 5.56 4.62 -4.10
CA ILE A 175 6.70 3.93 -4.73
C ILE A 175 7.34 2.96 -3.74
N SER A 176 7.57 3.39 -2.50
CA SER A 176 8.14 2.53 -1.44
C SER A 176 7.27 1.31 -1.16
N GLN A 177 5.95 1.48 -1.12
CA GLN A 177 5.00 0.38 -0.92
C GLN A 177 5.04 -0.63 -2.09
N ILE A 178 5.13 -0.14 -3.32
CA ILE A 178 5.22 -0.99 -4.51
C ILE A 178 6.52 -1.77 -4.50
N ASN A 179 7.65 -1.13 -4.21
CA ASN A 179 8.95 -1.80 -4.11
C ASN A 179 8.92 -2.92 -3.07
N GLY A 180 8.38 -2.65 -1.87
CA GLY A 180 8.23 -3.65 -0.83
C GLY A 180 7.35 -4.83 -1.24
N GLY A 181 6.22 -4.55 -1.91
CA GLY A 181 5.33 -5.58 -2.43
C GLY A 181 5.98 -6.47 -3.49
N ILE A 182 6.75 -5.88 -4.39
CA ILE A 182 7.51 -6.62 -5.41
C ILE A 182 8.57 -7.52 -4.76
N ILE A 183 9.32 -7.01 -3.79
CA ILE A 183 10.34 -7.80 -3.08
C ILE A 183 9.70 -9.00 -2.37
N MET A 184 8.56 -8.81 -1.69
CA MET A 184 7.81 -9.93 -1.12
C MET A 184 7.34 -10.93 -2.18
N GLY A 185 6.85 -10.44 -3.32
CA GLY A 185 6.43 -11.29 -4.43
C GLY A 185 7.56 -12.10 -5.07
N ILE A 186 8.80 -11.57 -5.09
CA ILE A 186 10.01 -12.34 -5.47
C ILE A 186 10.25 -13.46 -4.46
N GLY A 187 10.08 -13.19 -3.17
CA GLY A 187 10.14 -14.20 -2.12
C GLY A 187 9.20 -15.37 -2.40
N PHE A 188 7.92 -15.09 -2.64
CA PHE A 188 6.91 -16.10 -2.96
C PHE A 188 7.21 -16.86 -4.25
N ALA A 189 7.80 -16.19 -5.24
CA ALA A 189 8.10 -16.81 -6.52
C ALA A 189 9.29 -17.78 -6.47
N LEU A 190 10.34 -17.44 -5.71
CA LEU A 190 11.65 -18.10 -5.86
C LEU A 190 12.19 -18.76 -4.58
N TYR A 191 11.76 -18.33 -3.38
CA TYR A 191 12.48 -18.68 -2.15
C TYR A 191 11.61 -19.25 -1.04
N GLU A 192 10.42 -18.69 -0.82
CA GLU A 192 9.63 -18.95 0.39
C GLU A 192 8.84 -20.24 0.28
N GLU A 193 9.17 -21.20 1.12
CA GLU A 193 8.46 -22.48 1.21
C GLU A 193 8.34 -22.88 2.68
N ARG A 194 7.10 -23.12 3.13
CA ARG A 194 6.84 -23.73 4.43
C ARG A 194 6.89 -25.23 4.32
N ILE A 195 7.89 -25.86 4.91
CA ILE A 195 8.10 -27.31 4.88
C ILE A 195 7.47 -27.93 6.13
N LEU A 196 6.50 -28.84 5.94
CA LEU A 196 5.82 -29.54 7.01
C LEU A 196 6.24 -31.02 7.02
N ASP A 197 6.42 -31.56 8.23
CA ASP A 197 6.40 -33.01 8.42
C ASP A 197 4.95 -33.50 8.26
N ASN A 198 4.72 -34.31 7.26
CA ASN A 198 3.38 -34.80 6.90
C ASN A 198 2.77 -35.76 7.95
N GLN A 199 3.57 -36.33 8.83
CA GLN A 199 3.10 -37.23 9.88
C GLN A 199 2.72 -36.48 11.15
N THR A 200 3.50 -35.48 11.53
CA THR A 200 3.34 -34.77 12.80
C THR A 200 2.73 -33.37 12.65
N GLY A 201 2.72 -32.80 11.43
CA GLY A 201 2.31 -31.41 11.17
C GLY A 201 3.30 -30.36 11.68
N VAL A 202 4.49 -30.78 12.13
CA VAL A 202 5.53 -29.87 12.61
C VAL A 202 6.16 -29.11 11.45
N VAL A 203 6.36 -27.78 11.60
CA VAL A 203 7.11 -26.96 10.65
C VAL A 203 8.59 -27.28 10.78
N LEU A 204 9.24 -27.74 9.70
CA LEU A 204 10.64 -28.17 9.70
C LEU A 204 11.61 -26.99 9.51
N ASN A 205 11.13 -25.86 9.00
CA ASN A 205 11.91 -24.64 8.75
C ASN A 205 11.30 -23.40 9.45
N PRO A 206 11.22 -23.37 10.80
CA PRO A 206 10.44 -22.37 11.53
C PRO A 206 11.18 -21.03 11.80
N ASN A 207 12.37 -20.84 11.28
CA ASN A 207 13.22 -19.68 11.55
C ASN A 207 13.85 -19.13 10.26
N PHE A 208 14.42 -17.92 10.31
CA PHE A 208 15.01 -17.25 9.14
C PHE A 208 16.31 -17.88 8.60
N GLU A 209 16.92 -18.80 9.32
CA GLU A 209 18.05 -19.57 8.79
C GLU A 209 17.62 -20.59 7.75
N THR A 210 16.43 -21.17 7.94
CA THR A 210 15.89 -22.25 7.12
C THR A 210 14.68 -21.84 6.28
N TYR A 211 13.91 -20.82 6.70
CA TYR A 211 12.87 -20.19 5.88
C TYR A 211 13.49 -19.01 5.11
N LYS A 212 13.76 -19.25 3.83
CA LYS A 212 14.54 -18.33 3.02
C LYS A 212 13.72 -17.13 2.54
N LEU A 213 14.24 -15.93 2.79
CA LEU A 213 13.75 -14.67 2.23
C LEU A 213 14.73 -14.14 1.17
N PRO A 214 14.28 -13.26 0.25
CA PRO A 214 15.19 -12.53 -0.64
C PRO A 214 16.17 -11.69 0.17
N GLY A 215 17.45 -11.76 -0.18
CA GLY A 215 18.48 -10.86 0.35
C GLY A 215 18.60 -9.58 -0.50
N ALA A 216 19.44 -8.65 -0.05
CA ALA A 216 19.67 -7.39 -0.77
C ALA A 216 20.23 -7.60 -2.19
N ALA A 217 21.00 -8.69 -2.40
CA ALA A 217 21.56 -9.05 -3.70
C ALA A 217 20.53 -9.67 -4.67
N ASP A 218 19.38 -10.08 -4.18
CA ASP A 218 18.29 -10.66 -4.97
C ASP A 218 17.30 -9.60 -5.47
N VAL A 219 17.43 -8.35 -4.99
CA VAL A 219 16.55 -7.24 -5.39
C VAL A 219 16.95 -6.77 -6.79
N PRO A 220 16.03 -6.83 -7.78
CA PRO A 220 16.29 -6.38 -9.14
C PRO A 220 16.21 -4.86 -9.28
N GLU A 221 16.45 -4.35 -10.48
CA GLU A 221 15.99 -3.03 -10.88
C GLU A 221 14.44 -3.01 -10.88
N ILE A 222 13.85 -2.00 -10.23
CA ILE A 222 12.39 -1.87 -10.14
C ILE A 222 11.98 -0.51 -10.69
N ASP A 223 11.25 -0.51 -11.80
CA ASP A 223 10.65 0.69 -12.40
C ASP A 223 9.19 0.79 -12.02
N VAL A 224 8.84 1.85 -11.30
CA VAL A 224 7.47 2.12 -10.87
C VAL A 224 6.87 3.25 -11.67
N ILE A 225 5.77 2.98 -12.35
CA ILE A 225 4.92 3.94 -13.04
C ILE A 225 3.62 4.04 -12.28
N LEU A 226 3.41 5.17 -11.60
CA LEU A 226 2.15 5.47 -10.94
C LEU A 226 1.16 6.04 -11.95
N GLN A 227 0.04 5.37 -12.10
CA GLN A 227 -1.09 5.88 -12.85
C GLN A 227 -1.89 6.80 -11.93
N ASP A 228 -1.69 8.12 -12.10
CA ASP A 228 -2.40 9.13 -11.31
C ASP A 228 -3.78 9.40 -11.94
N MET A 229 -4.84 9.10 -11.19
CA MET A 229 -6.23 9.22 -11.62
C MET A 229 -7.04 9.96 -10.55
N PRO A 230 -6.86 11.28 -10.42
CA PRO A 230 -7.48 12.08 -9.34
C PRO A 230 -9.00 11.98 -9.30
N GLU A 231 -9.65 11.79 -10.45
CA GLU A 231 -11.09 11.63 -10.57
C GLU A 231 -11.64 10.39 -9.84
N ARG A 232 -10.78 9.42 -9.54
CA ARG A 232 -11.14 8.24 -8.77
C ARG A 232 -11.05 8.44 -7.25
N GLY A 233 -10.50 9.59 -6.80
CA GLY A 233 -10.18 9.80 -5.40
C GLY A 233 -9.10 8.84 -4.90
N VAL A 234 -8.94 8.73 -3.59
CA VAL A 234 -7.88 7.93 -2.95
C VAL A 234 -8.20 6.44 -3.02
N ILE A 235 -7.23 5.64 -3.44
CA ILE A 235 -7.29 4.16 -3.45
C ILE A 235 -6.10 3.62 -2.65
N GLY A 236 -6.36 2.68 -1.74
CA GLY A 236 -5.31 2.03 -0.96
C GLY A 236 -4.58 0.95 -1.75
N ILE A 237 -3.25 0.94 -1.67
CA ILE A 237 -2.36 0.00 -2.36
C ILE A 237 -1.50 -0.85 -1.41
N GLY A 238 -1.95 -1.02 -0.15
CA GLY A 238 -1.17 -1.74 0.88
C GLY A 238 -0.77 -3.15 0.49
N GLU A 239 -1.69 -3.92 -0.10
CA GLU A 239 -1.51 -5.33 -0.45
C GLU A 239 -1.51 -5.62 -1.96
N PRO A 240 -2.30 -4.93 -2.81
CA PRO A 240 -2.45 -5.28 -4.22
C PRO A 240 -1.15 -5.29 -5.02
N VAL A 241 -0.18 -4.52 -4.61
CA VAL A 241 1.14 -4.40 -5.26
C VAL A 241 1.95 -5.71 -5.25
N THR A 242 1.63 -6.63 -4.34
CA THR A 242 2.29 -7.95 -4.22
C THR A 242 1.70 -8.98 -5.20
N ILE A 243 0.43 -8.83 -5.55
CA ILE A 243 -0.36 -9.88 -6.23
C ILE A 243 0.20 -10.29 -7.60
N PRO A 244 0.60 -9.37 -8.51
CA PRO A 244 1.02 -9.76 -9.86
C PRO A 244 2.43 -10.33 -9.94
N THR A 245 3.30 -10.09 -8.94
CA THR A 245 4.76 -10.32 -9.03
C THR A 245 5.11 -11.78 -9.28
N ALA A 246 4.58 -12.68 -8.48
CA ALA A 246 4.92 -14.10 -8.61
C ALA A 246 4.47 -14.67 -9.97
N ALA A 247 3.31 -14.23 -10.47
CA ALA A 247 2.82 -14.63 -11.79
C ALA A 247 3.67 -14.04 -12.93
N ALA A 248 4.09 -12.78 -12.81
CA ALA A 248 4.98 -12.13 -13.77
C ALA A 248 6.31 -12.89 -13.89
N ILE A 249 6.92 -13.27 -12.76
CA ILE A 249 8.16 -14.03 -12.72
C ILE A 249 7.95 -15.44 -13.31
N ALA A 250 6.89 -16.16 -12.92
CA ALA A 250 6.60 -17.49 -13.44
C ALA A 250 6.38 -17.49 -14.96
N ASN A 251 5.72 -16.46 -15.49
CA ASN A 251 5.54 -16.29 -16.93
C ASN A 251 6.87 -16.00 -17.64
N ALA A 252 7.70 -15.12 -17.06
CA ALA A 252 9.02 -14.81 -17.62
C ALA A 252 9.94 -16.04 -17.64
N VAL A 253 9.97 -16.82 -16.56
CA VAL A 253 10.73 -18.08 -16.49
C VAL A 253 10.20 -19.09 -17.51
N SER A 254 8.87 -19.23 -17.60
CA SER A 254 8.25 -20.13 -18.59
C SER A 254 8.65 -19.78 -20.02
N ASN A 255 8.69 -18.48 -20.33
CA ASN A 255 9.14 -17.99 -21.62
C ASN A 255 10.64 -18.27 -21.87
N ALA A 256 11.49 -18.05 -20.86
CA ALA A 256 12.94 -18.23 -20.95
C ALA A 256 13.33 -19.68 -21.22
N ILE A 257 12.65 -20.66 -20.58
CA ILE A 257 13.00 -22.08 -20.71
C ILE A 257 12.13 -22.85 -21.74
N GLY A 258 11.12 -22.19 -22.31
CA GLY A 258 10.17 -22.83 -23.23
C GLY A 258 9.31 -23.93 -22.59
N LYS A 259 9.15 -23.90 -21.26
CA LYS A 259 8.37 -24.88 -20.49
C LYS A 259 7.46 -24.13 -19.50
N ARG A 260 6.25 -24.63 -19.31
CA ARG A 260 5.29 -24.01 -18.40
C ARG A 260 5.66 -24.28 -16.94
N VAL A 261 5.86 -23.24 -16.17
CA VAL A 261 5.99 -23.30 -14.71
C VAL A 261 4.59 -23.34 -14.09
N THR A 262 4.32 -24.34 -13.27
CA THR A 262 2.99 -24.57 -12.65
C THR A 262 3.04 -24.63 -11.13
N ARG A 263 4.23 -24.51 -10.54
CA ARG A 263 4.46 -24.61 -9.10
C ARG A 263 5.31 -23.45 -8.60
N LEU A 264 5.08 -23.01 -7.38
CA LEU A 264 5.88 -22.07 -6.61
C LEU A 264 6.30 -22.70 -5.27
N PRO A 265 7.48 -22.34 -4.75
CA PRO A 265 8.52 -21.52 -5.37
C PRO A 265 9.19 -22.22 -6.56
N ILE A 266 9.73 -21.43 -7.49
CA ILE A 266 10.45 -21.91 -8.68
C ILE A 266 11.90 -22.19 -8.25
N THR A 267 12.12 -23.36 -7.68
CA THR A 267 13.43 -23.76 -7.16
C THR A 267 14.34 -24.32 -8.26
N PRO A 268 15.68 -24.34 -8.05
CA PRO A 268 16.59 -24.98 -8.98
C PRO A 268 16.22 -26.42 -9.35
N PRO A 269 15.83 -27.31 -8.42
CA PRO A 269 15.34 -28.64 -8.78
C PRO A 269 14.11 -28.64 -9.69
N GLU A 270 13.17 -27.68 -9.48
CA GLU A 270 11.99 -27.56 -10.36
C GLU A 270 12.40 -27.21 -11.79
N ILE A 271 13.30 -26.24 -11.98
CA ILE A 271 13.82 -25.86 -13.30
C ILE A 271 14.54 -27.03 -13.97
N LEU A 272 15.46 -27.67 -13.25
CA LEU A 272 16.20 -28.81 -13.81
C LEU A 272 15.28 -30.01 -14.16
N GLY A 273 14.22 -30.22 -13.37
CA GLY A 273 13.18 -31.21 -13.65
C GLY A 273 12.41 -30.87 -14.93
N LEU A 274 11.97 -29.64 -15.11
CA LEU A 274 11.27 -29.14 -16.31
C LEU A 274 12.15 -29.27 -17.57
N LEU A 275 13.46 -29.08 -17.41
CA LEU A 275 14.45 -29.26 -18.50
C LEU A 275 14.85 -30.73 -18.76
N GLY A 276 14.36 -31.68 -17.95
CA GLY A 276 14.70 -33.09 -18.08
C GLY A 276 16.12 -33.43 -17.62
N LYS A 277 16.75 -32.58 -16.80
CA LYS A 277 18.11 -32.76 -16.31
C LYS A 277 18.21 -33.52 -14.98
N LEU A 278 17.08 -33.72 -14.28
CA LEU A 278 17.01 -34.53 -13.06
C LEU A 278 16.31 -35.87 -13.33
N PRO A 279 16.95 -37.01 -13.01
CA PRO A 279 16.29 -38.29 -13.08
C PRO A 279 15.18 -38.40 -12.03
N GLY A 280 13.96 -38.73 -12.45
CA GLY A 280 12.84 -39.07 -11.56
C GLY A 280 11.77 -37.99 -11.34
N ILE A 281 11.97 -36.75 -11.72
CA ILE A 281 10.91 -35.73 -11.76
C ILE A 281 10.28 -35.76 -13.15
N ARG A 282 9.25 -36.60 -13.33
CA ARG A 282 8.45 -36.58 -14.56
C ARG A 282 7.65 -35.28 -14.59
N SER A 283 7.80 -34.52 -15.67
CA SER A 283 6.84 -33.43 -15.98
C SER A 283 5.43 -34.02 -15.95
N THR A 284 4.54 -33.40 -15.18
CA THR A 284 3.11 -33.77 -15.13
C THR A 284 2.35 -33.29 -16.38
N ASP A 285 3.02 -33.14 -17.51
CA ASP A 285 2.38 -32.96 -18.81
C ASP A 285 1.76 -34.28 -19.28
N LYS A 286 0.66 -34.66 -18.65
CA LYS A 286 -0.34 -35.47 -19.32
C LYS A 286 -1.18 -34.54 -20.19
N SER A 287 -0.66 -34.18 -21.36
CA SER A 287 -1.50 -33.82 -22.48
C SER A 287 -2.36 -35.05 -22.82
N GLY A 288 -3.53 -35.12 -22.20
CA GLY A 288 -4.56 -36.06 -22.60
C GLY A 288 -5.08 -35.69 -23.97
N THR A 289 -4.50 -36.31 -24.99
CA THR A 289 -5.20 -36.52 -26.25
C THR A 289 -6.11 -37.72 -26.08
N SER A 290 -7.39 -37.50 -26.08
CA SER A 290 -8.41 -38.31 -26.71
C SER A 290 -9.73 -37.55 -26.73
#